data_4d7de219e722e69560db135792b1a3cf
#
_entry.id   4d7de219e722e69560db135792b1a3cf
#
_cell.length_a   1.000
_cell.length_b   1.000
_cell.length_c   1.000
_cell.angle_alpha   90.00
_cell.angle_beta   90.00
_cell.angle_gamma   90.00
#
_symmetry.space_group_name_H-M   'P 1'
#
loop_
_entity.id
_entity.type
_entity.pdbx_description
1 polymer ?
#
loop_
_entity_poly.entity_id
_entity_poly.type
_entity_poly.pdbx_seq_one_letter_code
_entity_poly.pdbx_strand_id
1 'polypeptide(L)'
;MAAAGVDERWCLGDLAGGEPVTAELLGAARQLDLLIAGNHDAWALGPDQVVVRGRDVYRLSSRAKASRHGIDCWHGSPRHPLLGFLTEASATKILPDRPVGSLGLVGHTHEPALFAYDGAATRAVRPVPGESYDWPATGAWMVNPGAVCGNPRDAASWWLMVDIDARVLRWHREEIESGDAAPASV
;
A
#
# COMPACT_ATOMS: atom_id res chain seq x y z
N MET A 1 -1.95 -15.25 -4.35
CA MET A 1 -0.50 -14.92 -4.35
C MET A 1 0.27 -16.18 -3.97
N ALA A 2 0.85 -16.85 -4.96
CA ALA A 2 1.78 -17.95 -4.74
C ALA A 2 3.02 -17.36 -4.00
N ALA A 3 3.61 -18.14 -3.12
CA ALA A 3 4.76 -17.76 -2.32
C ALA A 3 5.99 -17.50 -3.22
N ALA A 4 6.10 -16.29 -3.78
CA ALA A 4 7.39 -15.73 -4.08
C ALA A 4 8.14 -15.74 -2.73
N GLY A 5 9.35 -16.28 -2.67
CA GLY A 5 10.13 -16.36 -1.43
C GLY A 5 10.42 -14.96 -0.91
N VAL A 6 9.42 -14.37 -0.24
CA VAL A 6 9.50 -13.06 0.40
C VAL A 6 9.63 -13.25 1.91
N ASP A 7 10.47 -12.43 2.54
CA ASP A 7 10.70 -12.49 3.99
C ASP A 7 9.52 -11.91 4.76
N GLU A 8 8.88 -10.86 4.23
CA GLU A 8 7.78 -10.16 4.89
C GLU A 8 6.67 -9.76 3.92
N ARG A 9 5.45 -9.68 4.44
CA ARG A 9 4.24 -9.21 3.74
C ARG A 9 3.64 -8.02 4.46
N TRP A 10 3.45 -6.93 3.72
CA TRP A 10 2.92 -5.67 4.25
C TRP A 10 1.61 -5.29 3.56
N CYS A 11 0.64 -4.84 4.35
CA CYS A 11 -0.61 -4.25 3.84
C CYS A 11 -0.70 -2.79 4.29
N LEU A 12 -0.95 -1.92 3.32
CA LEU A 12 -1.05 -0.48 3.53
C LEU A 12 -2.48 -0.02 3.86
N GLY A 13 -3.33 -0.92 4.33
CA GLY A 13 -4.71 -0.63 4.76
C GLY A 13 -5.76 -1.00 3.74
N ASP A 14 -7.01 -0.69 4.09
CA ASP A 14 -8.22 -1.08 3.35
C ASP A 14 -8.33 -2.60 3.17
N LEU A 15 -7.98 -3.34 4.24
CA LEU A 15 -8.16 -4.78 4.30
C LEU A 15 -9.65 -5.14 4.39
N ALA A 16 -10.41 -4.35 5.17
CA ALA A 16 -11.85 -4.43 5.25
C ALA A 16 -12.47 -3.28 4.45
N GLY A 17 -13.43 -3.55 3.59
CA GLY A 17 -14.10 -2.46 2.88
C GLY A 17 -15.12 -2.95 1.87
N GLY A 18 -16.38 -2.55 2.01
CA GLY A 18 -17.46 -2.91 1.09
C GLY A 18 -18.07 -4.30 1.31
N GLU A 19 -17.29 -5.28 1.72
CA GLU A 19 -17.74 -6.66 1.95
C GLU A 19 -17.59 -7.06 3.43
N PRO A 20 -18.40 -8.02 3.92
CA PRO A 20 -18.24 -8.55 5.27
C PRO A 20 -16.85 -9.15 5.46
N VAL A 21 -16.22 -8.85 6.59
CA VAL A 21 -14.93 -9.45 6.97
C VAL A 21 -15.09 -10.96 7.15
N THR A 22 -14.49 -11.75 6.26
CA THR A 22 -14.56 -13.22 6.28
C THR A 22 -13.49 -13.82 7.18
N ALA A 23 -13.67 -15.09 7.57
CA ALA A 23 -12.65 -15.83 8.31
C ALA A 23 -11.38 -16.04 7.47
N GLU A 24 -11.49 -16.15 6.15
CA GLU A 24 -10.37 -16.27 5.20
C GLU A 24 -9.56 -14.97 5.15
N LEU A 25 -10.24 -13.82 5.03
CA LEU A 25 -9.59 -12.52 5.08
C LEU A 25 -8.84 -12.32 6.41
N LEU A 26 -9.46 -12.69 7.53
CA LEU A 26 -8.81 -12.65 8.84
C LEU A 26 -7.63 -13.63 8.93
N GLY A 27 -7.74 -14.80 8.31
CA GLY A 27 -6.65 -15.77 8.21
C GLY A 27 -5.46 -15.21 7.41
N ALA A 28 -5.71 -14.55 6.30
CA ALA A 28 -4.70 -13.89 5.49
C ALA A 28 -4.04 -12.72 6.24
N ALA A 29 -4.84 -11.92 6.93
CA ALA A 29 -4.35 -10.79 7.72
C ALA A 29 -3.36 -11.20 8.83
N ARG A 30 -3.56 -12.39 9.42
CA ARG A 30 -2.64 -12.95 10.43
C ARG A 30 -1.25 -13.31 9.89
N GLN A 31 -1.12 -13.43 8.58
CA GLN A 31 0.14 -13.73 7.91
C GLN A 31 0.89 -12.48 7.47
N LEU A 32 0.36 -11.30 7.78
CA LEU A 32 0.99 -10.01 7.49
C LEU A 32 1.96 -9.64 8.61
N ASP A 33 3.16 -9.24 8.23
CA ASP A 33 4.20 -8.75 9.14
C ASP A 33 4.01 -7.27 9.46
N LEU A 34 3.33 -6.53 8.57
CA LEU A 34 2.90 -5.16 8.78
C LEU A 34 1.48 -4.97 8.22
N LEU A 35 0.60 -4.46 9.07
CA LEU A 35 -0.74 -4.02 8.69
C LEU A 35 -0.98 -2.63 9.30
N ILE A 36 -1.31 -1.66 8.46
CA ILE A 36 -1.79 -0.34 8.89
C ILE A 36 -3.27 -0.20 8.53
N ALA A 37 -3.97 0.72 9.19
CA ALA A 37 -5.38 0.96 8.92
C ALA A 37 -5.56 1.86 7.70
N GLY A 38 -6.50 1.51 6.84
CA GLY A 38 -7.04 2.38 5.81
C GLY A 38 -8.35 3.05 6.24
N ASN A 39 -8.89 3.89 5.38
CA ASN A 39 -10.15 4.59 5.67
C ASN A 39 -11.36 3.64 5.68
N HIS A 40 -11.35 2.63 4.81
CA HIS A 40 -12.41 1.60 4.84
C HIS A 40 -12.33 0.76 6.11
N ASP A 41 -11.15 0.41 6.60
CA ASP A 41 -10.99 -0.26 7.89
C ASP A 41 -11.55 0.59 9.02
N ALA A 42 -11.23 1.90 9.03
CA ALA A 42 -11.72 2.84 10.03
C ALA A 42 -13.24 3.01 9.99
N TRP A 43 -13.85 3.01 8.80
CA TRP A 43 -15.32 3.12 8.64
C TRP A 43 -16.03 1.83 9.00
N ALA A 44 -15.49 0.68 8.59
CA ALA A 44 -16.09 -0.63 8.88
C ALA A 44 -16.04 -0.98 10.36
N LEU A 45 -15.01 -0.55 11.08
CA LEU A 45 -14.72 -0.98 12.44
C LEU A 45 -15.00 0.11 13.49
N GLY A 46 -15.15 1.39 13.08
CA GLY A 46 -15.25 2.52 13.99
C GLY A 46 -13.96 2.79 14.77
N PRO A 47 -13.87 3.92 15.48
CA PRO A 47 -12.62 4.38 16.11
C PRO A 47 -12.07 3.47 17.22
N ASP A 48 -12.92 2.60 17.80
CA ASP A 48 -12.58 1.75 18.95
C ASP A 48 -12.84 0.25 18.70
N GLN A 49 -13.08 -0.17 17.45
CA GLN A 49 -13.60 -1.50 17.23
C GLN A 49 -12.54 -2.59 17.09
N VAL A 50 -12.76 -3.53 17.96
CA VAL A 50 -12.22 -4.88 17.92
C VAL A 50 -13.26 -5.74 17.19
N VAL A 51 -12.92 -6.29 16.04
CA VAL A 51 -13.81 -7.31 15.43
C VAL A 51 -13.69 -8.57 16.25
N VAL A 52 -14.72 -8.83 17.05
CA VAL A 52 -14.85 -10.07 17.82
C VAL A 52 -15.69 -11.05 17.01
N ARG A 53 -15.09 -12.04 16.37
CA ARG A 53 -15.76 -13.28 16.00
C ARG A 53 -15.06 -14.43 16.72
N GLY A 54 -15.75 -14.99 17.71
CA GLY A 54 -15.22 -16.06 18.53
C GLY A 54 -14.16 -15.57 19.53
N ARG A 55 -13.15 -16.40 19.81
CA ARG A 55 -12.08 -16.10 20.79
C ARG A 55 -10.95 -15.23 20.22
N ASP A 56 -11.05 -14.81 18.97
CA ASP A 56 -10.01 -14.05 18.27
C ASP A 56 -10.37 -12.56 18.23
N VAL A 57 -9.69 -11.81 19.07
CA VAL A 57 -9.75 -10.35 19.08
C VAL A 57 -8.83 -9.81 17.99
N TYR A 58 -9.41 -9.25 16.93
CA TYR A 58 -8.65 -8.58 15.90
C TYR A 58 -8.47 -7.11 16.30
N ARG A 59 -7.25 -6.75 16.64
CA ARG A 59 -6.84 -5.35 16.65
C ARG A 59 -6.26 -5.04 15.27
N LEU A 60 -7.08 -4.53 14.37
CA LEU A 60 -6.55 -3.73 13.28
C LEU A 60 -5.76 -2.58 13.91
N SER A 61 -4.54 -2.37 13.43
CA SER A 61 -3.77 -1.22 13.87
C SER A 61 -4.62 0.03 13.66
N SER A 62 -4.96 0.75 14.71
CA SER A 62 -5.62 2.06 14.62
C SER A 62 -4.75 3.13 13.96
N ARG A 63 -3.57 2.74 13.47
CA ARG A 63 -2.57 3.63 12.91
C ARG A 63 -2.57 3.53 11.40
N ALA A 64 -2.90 4.64 10.75
CA ALA A 64 -2.79 4.79 9.30
C ALA A 64 -1.34 5.05 8.82
N LYS A 65 -0.36 4.86 9.70
CA LYS A 65 1.08 5.01 9.41
C LYS A 65 1.93 4.09 10.27
N ALA A 66 3.04 3.65 9.71
CA ALA A 66 4.09 2.91 10.40
C ALA A 66 5.46 3.19 9.76
N SER A 67 6.54 2.72 10.40
CA SER A 67 7.87 2.66 9.79
C SER A 67 8.48 1.29 10.11
N ARG A 68 9.09 0.66 9.09
CA ARG A 68 9.71 -0.66 9.23
C ARG A 68 10.91 -0.75 8.29
N HIS A 69 12.04 -1.23 8.78
CA HIS A 69 13.31 -1.30 8.02
C HIS A 69 13.74 0.03 7.38
N GLY A 70 13.43 1.17 8.04
CA GLY A 70 13.74 2.49 7.50
C GLY A 70 12.80 2.98 6.38
N ILE A 71 11.78 2.19 6.04
CA ILE A 71 10.74 2.54 5.08
C ILE A 71 9.53 3.06 5.83
N ASP A 72 9.10 4.28 5.50
CA ASP A 72 7.88 4.84 6.07
C ASP A 72 6.67 4.44 5.24
N CYS A 73 5.60 4.05 5.92
CA CYS A 73 4.35 3.61 5.32
C CYS A 73 3.18 4.49 5.78
N TRP A 74 2.34 4.89 4.86
CA TRP A 74 1.07 5.57 5.13
C TRP A 74 -0.03 4.92 4.29
N HIS A 75 -1.24 4.87 4.84
CA HIS A 75 -2.38 4.51 3.98
C HIS A 75 -2.61 5.60 2.93
N GLY A 76 -2.78 6.85 3.35
CA GLY A 76 -2.98 8.00 2.47
C GLY A 76 -1.66 8.68 2.06
N SER A 77 -1.31 9.78 2.71
CA SER A 77 -0.10 10.54 2.43
C SER A 77 0.59 10.99 3.73
N PRO A 78 1.87 11.42 3.70
CA PRO A 78 2.56 11.91 4.90
C PRO A 78 1.84 13.04 5.63
N ARG A 79 1.16 13.94 4.89
CA ARG A 79 0.42 15.07 5.47
C ARG A 79 -0.95 14.69 6.02
N HIS A 80 -1.59 13.68 5.41
CA HIS A 80 -2.90 13.18 5.79
C HIS A 80 -2.88 11.65 5.73
N PRO A 81 -2.36 10.98 6.79
CA PRO A 81 -2.05 9.55 6.75
C PRO A 81 -3.21 8.63 6.42
N LEU A 82 -4.44 9.02 6.72
CA LEU A 82 -5.63 8.18 6.47
C LEU A 82 -6.33 8.51 5.13
N LEU A 83 -6.52 9.80 4.82
CA LEU A 83 -7.40 10.24 3.72
C LEU A 83 -6.67 11.02 2.62
N GLY A 84 -5.35 11.18 2.72
CA GLY A 84 -4.61 11.98 1.78
C GLY A 84 -4.30 11.25 0.49
N PHE A 85 -4.61 11.86 -0.65
CA PHE A 85 -4.14 11.38 -1.94
C PHE A 85 -2.71 11.87 -2.21
N LEU A 86 -1.81 10.95 -2.54
CA LEU A 86 -0.51 11.33 -3.07
C LEU A 86 -0.64 11.51 -4.59
N THR A 87 -0.51 12.73 -5.03
CA THR A 87 -0.50 13.14 -6.45
C THR A 87 0.86 13.73 -6.79
N GLU A 88 1.19 13.92 -8.06
CA GLU A 88 2.43 14.58 -8.47
C GLU A 88 2.58 15.96 -7.83
N ALA A 89 1.49 16.75 -7.81
CA ALA A 89 1.48 18.08 -7.21
C ALA A 89 1.73 18.05 -5.68
N SER A 90 1.25 17.03 -4.96
CA SER A 90 1.53 16.87 -3.53
C SER A 90 2.92 16.28 -3.29
N ALA A 91 3.36 15.34 -4.13
CA ALA A 91 4.69 14.75 -4.07
C ALA A 91 5.79 15.81 -4.27
N THR A 92 5.61 16.76 -5.19
CA THR A 92 6.52 17.89 -5.42
C THR A 92 6.72 18.76 -4.16
N LYS A 93 5.72 18.80 -3.27
CA LYS A 93 5.79 19.57 -2.02
C LYS A 93 6.27 18.74 -0.82
N ILE A 94 6.30 17.42 -0.94
CA ILE A 94 6.61 16.50 0.16
C ILE A 94 8.02 15.92 0.02
N LEU A 95 8.37 15.48 -1.18
CA LEU A 95 9.62 14.76 -1.42
C LEU A 95 10.88 15.56 -1.15
N PRO A 96 10.97 16.90 -1.44
CA PRO A 96 12.14 17.69 -1.10
C PRO A 96 12.49 17.72 0.39
N ASP A 97 11.48 17.56 1.27
CA ASP A 97 11.64 17.56 2.72
C ASP A 97 11.93 16.16 3.29
N ARG A 98 11.94 15.13 2.46
CA ARG A 98 12.23 13.75 2.87
C ARG A 98 13.74 13.52 3.00
N PRO A 99 14.16 12.64 3.92
CA PRO A 99 15.56 12.24 4.01
C PRO A 99 16.10 11.74 2.67
N VAL A 100 17.29 12.14 2.33
CA VAL A 100 17.99 11.67 1.13
C VAL A 100 18.13 10.14 1.16
N GLY A 101 17.86 9.49 0.04
CA GLY A 101 17.89 8.04 -0.09
C GLY A 101 16.68 7.35 0.54
N SER A 102 15.66 8.09 1.04
CA SER A 102 14.48 7.49 1.66
C SER A 102 13.51 6.91 0.63
N LEU A 103 12.80 5.85 1.08
CA LEU A 103 11.64 5.29 0.43
C LEU A 103 10.41 5.46 1.33
N GLY A 104 9.29 5.84 0.75
CA GLY A 104 7.99 5.85 1.40
C GLY A 104 6.97 5.02 0.61
N LEU A 105 6.09 4.31 1.30
CA LEU A 105 5.00 3.56 0.69
C LEU A 105 3.67 4.21 1.04
N VAL A 106 2.80 4.35 0.04
CA VAL A 106 1.44 4.89 0.19
C VAL A 106 0.43 3.99 -0.52
N GLY A 107 -0.81 3.98 -0.04
CA GLY A 107 -1.93 3.25 -0.64
C GLY A 107 -3.04 4.19 -1.12
N HIS A 108 -4.30 3.87 -0.74
CA HIS A 108 -5.51 4.70 -0.84
C HIS A 108 -6.01 5.01 -2.26
N THR A 109 -5.13 5.39 -3.20
CA THR A 109 -5.56 5.74 -4.57
C THR A 109 -5.85 4.53 -5.44
N HIS A 110 -5.44 3.33 -5.02
CA HIS A 110 -5.50 2.07 -5.77
C HIS A 110 -4.76 2.10 -7.13
N GLU A 111 -4.01 3.15 -7.41
CA GLU A 111 -3.27 3.31 -8.66
C GLU A 111 -1.78 3.10 -8.43
N PRO A 112 -1.13 2.16 -9.14
CA PRO A 112 0.31 1.98 -9.03
C PRO A 112 1.03 3.23 -9.52
N ALA A 113 1.95 3.75 -8.70
CA ALA A 113 2.66 4.98 -9.01
C ALA A 113 4.04 5.02 -8.36
N LEU A 114 4.96 5.69 -9.03
CA LEU A 114 6.27 6.07 -8.53
C LEU A 114 6.43 7.59 -8.61
N PHE A 115 6.71 8.22 -7.49
CA PHE A 115 7.09 9.64 -7.38
C PHE A 115 8.54 9.71 -6.95
N ALA A 116 9.39 10.26 -7.81
CA ALA A 116 10.83 10.34 -7.62
C ALA A 116 11.29 11.80 -7.58
N TYR A 117 12.03 12.15 -6.53
CA TYR A 117 12.75 13.41 -6.41
C TYR A 117 14.25 13.14 -6.50
N ASP A 118 14.95 13.79 -7.43
CA ASP A 118 16.38 13.60 -7.70
C ASP A 118 17.29 14.65 -7.05
N GLY A 119 16.72 15.52 -6.24
CA GLY A 119 17.42 16.66 -5.63
C GLY A 119 17.11 18.00 -6.33
N ALA A 120 16.54 17.98 -7.53
CA ALA A 120 16.19 19.17 -8.30
C ALA A 120 14.70 19.22 -8.67
N ALA A 121 14.14 18.10 -9.14
CA ALA A 121 12.77 18.02 -9.61
C ALA A 121 12.07 16.73 -9.14
N THR A 122 10.75 16.82 -9.00
CA THR A 122 9.90 15.64 -8.78
C THR A 122 9.26 15.23 -10.11
N ARG A 123 9.22 13.93 -10.35
CA ARG A 123 8.52 13.33 -11.50
C ARG A 123 7.61 12.21 -11.02
N ALA A 124 6.47 12.06 -11.68
CA ALA A 124 5.57 10.94 -11.51
C ALA A 124 5.71 9.97 -12.68
N VAL A 125 5.77 8.68 -12.36
CA VAL A 125 5.87 7.60 -13.34
C VAL A 125 4.81 6.56 -13.03
N ARG A 126 4.08 6.10 -14.04
CA ARG A 126 3.28 4.88 -13.91
C ARG A 126 4.23 3.69 -14.16
N PRO A 127 4.42 2.81 -13.18
CA PRO A 127 5.34 1.70 -13.34
C PRO A 127 4.84 0.67 -14.35
N VAL A 128 5.78 0.03 -15.05
CA VAL A 128 5.52 -1.08 -15.96
C VAL A 128 5.67 -2.38 -15.19
N PRO A 129 4.66 -3.28 -15.21
CA PRO A 129 4.76 -4.56 -14.51
C PRO A 129 5.95 -5.40 -14.97
N GLY A 130 6.67 -5.98 -14.02
CA GLY A 130 7.84 -6.82 -14.29
C GLY A 130 9.15 -6.06 -14.48
N GLU A 131 9.11 -4.76 -14.76
CA GLU A 131 10.32 -3.94 -14.79
C GLU A 131 10.87 -3.67 -13.40
N SER A 132 12.21 -3.55 -13.33
CA SER A 132 12.92 -3.20 -12.10
C SER A 132 13.24 -1.71 -12.08
N TYR A 133 13.06 -1.10 -10.92
CA TYR A 133 13.35 0.31 -10.66
C TYR A 133 14.35 0.41 -9.53
N ASP A 134 15.57 0.87 -9.85
CA ASP A 134 16.62 1.08 -8.86
C ASP A 134 16.33 2.35 -8.07
N TRP A 135 16.03 2.18 -6.79
CA TRP A 135 15.80 3.28 -5.87
C TRP A 135 17.13 3.83 -5.37
N PRO A 136 17.53 5.05 -5.82
CA PRO A 136 18.88 5.56 -5.60
C PRO A 136 19.13 5.95 -4.14
N ALA A 137 20.42 5.96 -3.76
CA ALA A 137 20.85 6.50 -2.47
C ALA A 137 20.73 8.04 -2.41
N THR A 138 20.54 8.69 -3.55
CA THR A 138 20.36 10.15 -3.69
C THR A 138 18.90 10.45 -4.00
N GLY A 139 18.40 11.59 -3.53
CA GLY A 139 16.99 11.96 -3.70
C GLY A 139 16.06 11.25 -2.70
N ALA A 140 14.77 11.25 -2.98
CA ALA A 140 13.74 10.60 -2.17
C ALA A 140 12.62 10.06 -3.06
N TRP A 141 12.10 8.89 -2.72
CA TRP A 141 11.05 8.24 -3.48
C TRP A 141 9.82 7.96 -2.61
N MET A 142 8.65 8.09 -3.22
CA MET A 142 7.39 7.59 -2.67
C MET A 142 6.67 6.77 -3.73
N VAL A 143 6.14 5.62 -3.34
CA VAL A 143 5.53 4.69 -4.29
C VAL A 143 4.19 4.16 -3.79
N ASN A 144 3.29 3.89 -4.73
CA ASN A 144 2.05 3.19 -4.48
C ASN A 144 2.10 1.82 -5.16
N PRO A 145 1.90 0.73 -4.42
CA PRO A 145 1.83 -0.62 -5.00
C PRO A 145 0.69 -0.83 -5.99
N GLY A 146 -0.39 -0.04 -5.89
CA GLY A 146 -1.69 -0.34 -6.48
C GLY A 146 -2.60 -1.07 -5.48
N ALA A 147 -3.62 -1.75 -5.96
CA ALA A 147 -4.59 -2.47 -5.14
C ALA A 147 -4.69 -3.94 -5.54
N VAL A 148 -4.70 -4.83 -4.56
CA VAL A 148 -4.85 -6.29 -4.78
C VAL A 148 -6.25 -6.63 -5.30
N CYS A 149 -7.27 -5.86 -4.94
CA CYS A 149 -8.64 -6.02 -5.43
C CYS A 149 -8.92 -5.34 -6.77
N GLY A 150 -7.90 -4.72 -7.39
CA GLY A 150 -8.08 -3.91 -8.58
C GLY A 150 -8.67 -2.53 -8.27
N ASN A 151 -9.04 -1.80 -9.32
CA ASN A 151 -9.74 -0.53 -9.24
C ASN A 151 -10.64 -0.36 -10.47
N PRO A 152 -11.57 0.64 -10.50
CA PRO A 152 -12.51 0.80 -11.62
C PRO A 152 -11.89 1.01 -13.01
N ARG A 153 -10.62 1.41 -13.08
CA ARG A 153 -9.88 1.63 -14.34
C ARG A 153 -9.04 0.44 -14.75
N ASP A 154 -8.70 -0.43 -13.78
CA ASP A 154 -7.86 -1.61 -14.00
C ASP A 154 -8.28 -2.67 -12.97
N ALA A 155 -9.05 -3.65 -13.44
CA ALA A 155 -9.55 -4.74 -12.60
C ALA A 155 -8.47 -5.75 -12.17
N ALA A 156 -7.23 -5.57 -12.64
CA ALA A 156 -6.14 -6.45 -12.26
C ALA A 156 -5.66 -6.20 -10.84
N SER A 157 -5.16 -7.24 -10.20
CA SER A 157 -4.45 -7.18 -8.92
C SER A 157 -3.06 -6.59 -9.13
N TRP A 158 -2.70 -5.60 -8.32
CA TRP A 158 -1.37 -5.00 -8.32
C TRP A 158 -0.71 -5.15 -6.96
N TRP A 159 0.58 -5.44 -6.97
CA TRP A 159 1.41 -5.52 -5.77
C TRP A 159 2.86 -5.17 -6.08
N LEU A 160 3.65 -4.87 -5.06
CA LEU A 160 5.02 -4.41 -5.18
C LEU A 160 5.96 -5.33 -4.39
N MET A 161 7.03 -5.79 -5.04
CA MET A 161 8.21 -6.34 -4.37
C MET A 161 9.21 -5.23 -4.09
N VAL A 162 9.74 -5.23 -2.86
CA VAL A 162 10.81 -4.33 -2.42
C VAL A 162 11.99 -5.18 -1.97
N ASP A 163 13.08 -5.13 -2.72
CA ASP A 163 14.37 -5.65 -2.28
C ASP A 163 15.13 -4.51 -1.59
N ILE A 164 15.20 -4.58 -0.26
CA ILE A 164 15.77 -3.51 0.56
C ILE A 164 17.29 -3.46 0.42
N ASP A 165 17.93 -4.61 0.36
CA ASP A 165 19.40 -4.72 0.29
C ASP A 165 19.90 -4.31 -1.09
N ALA A 166 19.26 -4.79 -2.15
CA ALA A 166 19.55 -4.40 -3.52
C ALA A 166 19.02 -3.00 -3.89
N ARG A 167 18.10 -2.44 -3.10
CA ARG A 167 17.39 -1.17 -3.34
C ARG A 167 16.63 -1.21 -4.67
N VAL A 168 15.91 -2.29 -4.93
CA VAL A 168 15.14 -2.52 -6.16
C VAL A 168 13.66 -2.64 -5.86
N LEU A 169 12.86 -2.01 -6.69
CA LEU A 169 11.40 -2.08 -6.69
C LEU A 169 10.94 -2.81 -7.95
N ARG A 170 9.94 -3.69 -7.83
CA ARG A 170 9.31 -4.35 -8.96
C ARG A 170 7.82 -4.48 -8.74
N TRP A 171 7.02 -3.86 -9.62
CA TRP A 171 5.56 -4.03 -9.62
C TRP A 171 5.18 -5.30 -10.35
N HIS A 172 4.17 -5.96 -9.83
CA HIS A 172 3.52 -7.11 -10.43
C HIS A 172 2.07 -6.78 -10.70
N ARG A 173 1.53 -7.35 -11.79
CA ARG A 173 0.15 -7.21 -12.21
C ARG A 173 -0.38 -8.59 -12.61
N GLU A 174 -1.49 -8.99 -12.04
CA GLU A 174 -2.16 -10.26 -12.33
C GLU A 174 -3.63 -9.99 -12.65
N GLU A 175 -4.16 -10.62 -13.70
CA GLU A 175 -5.59 -10.53 -13.99
C GLU A 175 -6.38 -11.22 -12.89
N ILE A 176 -7.45 -10.58 -12.42
CA ILE A 176 -8.39 -11.18 -11.47
C ILE A 176 -9.37 -12.04 -12.30
N GLU A 177 -9.40 -13.35 -12.03
CA GLU A 177 -10.36 -14.23 -12.69
C GLU A 177 -11.79 -13.80 -12.37
N SER A 178 -12.67 -13.81 -13.37
CA SER A 178 -14.02 -13.23 -13.32
C SER A 178 -15.00 -13.94 -12.35
N GLY A 179 -14.51 -14.87 -11.53
CA GLY A 179 -15.25 -15.49 -10.42
C GLY A 179 -14.97 -14.83 -9.05
N ASP A 180 -13.88 -14.04 -8.93
CA ASP A 180 -13.39 -13.46 -7.67
C ASP A 180 -13.55 -11.94 -7.59
N ALA A 181 -14.09 -11.30 -8.63
CA ALA A 181 -14.30 -9.87 -8.62
C ALA A 181 -15.42 -9.52 -7.63
N ALA A 182 -15.06 -8.81 -6.55
CA ALA A 182 -16.05 -8.20 -5.69
C ALA A 182 -16.91 -7.22 -6.51
N PRO A 183 -18.26 -7.18 -6.30
CA PRO A 183 -19.12 -6.24 -7.00
C PRO A 183 -18.66 -4.81 -6.72
N ALA A 184 -18.53 -3.99 -7.77
CA ALA A 184 -18.16 -2.60 -7.67
C ALA A 184 -19.13 -1.90 -6.70
N SER A 185 -18.64 -1.45 -5.56
CA SER A 185 -19.42 -0.62 -4.63
C SER A 185 -19.69 0.73 -5.31
N VAL A 186 -20.99 1.03 -5.47
CA VAL A 186 -21.54 2.30 -5.95
C VAL A 186 -21.39 3.37 -4.88
#